data_12acb519529fe465f0c8c8e831defb1f
#
_entry.id   12acb519529fe465f0c8c8e831defb1f
#
_cell.length_a   1.000
_cell.length_b   1.000
_cell.length_c   1.000
_cell.angle_alpha   90.00
_cell.angle_beta   90.00
_cell.angle_gamma   90.00
#
_symmetry.space_group_name_H-M   'P 1'
#
loop_
_entity.id
_entity.type
_entity.pdbx_description
1 polymer ?
#
loop_
_entity_poly.entity_id
_entity_poly.type
_entity_poly.pdbx_seq_one_letter_code
_entity_poly.pdbx_strand_id
1 'polypeptide(L)'
;MKTLLKNGNIFTSKGFVTADIIIENSTAKLSVKDSSFLSFDEIIDCTNLYITPGFTDVHVHFREPGFFYKESIQTGSLSAARGGYVNVCTMPNLNPVPSNLDNLKIQLELIKETSCINIIPYGTITRKGNGKSELSDMDNLADFTIAYTDDGKGVQTQELMLEAMEKARNLDKIIVAHCEDESLLRGGYIHDGKYAKLNNHRGICSESEWVQVKRDVELAQKLGTKYHVCHVSTKESVDIIRNAKKMGVDVTCETAPHYLILTDEDLKEEGRFKMNPPLRDESDREELIRGIQDGTIDMIATDHAPHSLEEKSKGLEKSAFGIVGLEIAFSLMYTHLVEKDLISLEKLLELMCINPMKRFEIDKYISIQRQLFQNDFNFKNKYIPQRDEDYYIHDNMNANLNIIDLKKEYTVDTSEFLSKGKATPFEGEKLRGKIVRTILNGKTIWKD
;
A
#
# COMPACT_ATOMS: atom_id res chain seq x y z
N MET A 1 18.40 -19.36 16.02
CA MET A 1 19.40 -18.37 15.56
C MET A 1 19.23 -17.12 16.40
N LYS A 2 20.34 -16.59 16.90
CA LYS A 2 20.37 -15.38 17.72
C LYS A 2 21.20 -14.30 17.02
N THR A 3 20.56 -13.21 16.64
CA THR A 3 21.18 -12.12 15.87
C THR A 3 21.23 -10.85 16.73
N LEU A 4 22.34 -10.14 16.69
CA LEU A 4 22.50 -8.81 17.29
C LEU A 4 22.50 -7.74 16.21
N LEU A 5 21.57 -6.80 16.28
CA LEU A 5 21.62 -5.52 15.56
C LEU A 5 22.25 -4.49 16.51
N LYS A 6 23.49 -4.08 16.21
CA LYS A 6 24.31 -3.28 17.14
C LYS A 6 24.30 -1.80 16.77
N ASN A 7 24.14 -0.91 17.72
CA ASN A 7 24.27 0.55 17.59
C ASN A 7 23.27 1.20 16.60
N GLY A 8 22.07 0.66 16.41
CA GLY A 8 21.09 1.20 15.47
C GLY A 8 20.32 2.40 16.03
N ASN A 9 19.86 3.32 15.14
CA ASN A 9 18.87 4.34 15.46
C ASN A 9 17.47 3.72 15.32
N ILE A 10 16.84 3.40 16.44
CA ILE A 10 15.62 2.59 16.51
C ILE A 10 14.39 3.49 16.62
N PHE A 11 13.39 3.31 15.76
CA PHE A 11 12.12 4.02 15.79
C PHE A 11 11.17 3.42 16.83
N THR A 12 10.94 4.15 17.91
CA THR A 12 10.06 3.79 19.04
C THR A 12 8.90 4.78 19.13
N SER A 13 7.88 4.48 19.96
CA SER A 13 6.78 5.40 20.26
C SER A 13 7.21 6.74 20.92
N LYS A 14 8.47 6.85 21.30
CA LYS A 14 9.07 8.08 21.86
C LYS A 14 10.04 8.77 20.90
N GLY A 15 10.02 8.38 19.62
CA GLY A 15 10.97 8.83 18.61
C GLY A 15 12.17 7.88 18.48
N PHE A 16 13.25 8.37 17.84
CA PHE A 16 14.46 7.60 17.63
C PHE A 16 15.34 7.50 18.87
N VAL A 17 15.80 6.29 19.16
CA VAL A 17 16.77 5.99 20.24
C VAL A 17 17.92 5.15 19.70
N THR A 18 19.16 5.43 20.13
CA THR A 18 20.31 4.58 19.76
C THR A 18 20.42 3.43 20.77
N ALA A 19 20.26 2.20 20.30
CA ALA A 19 20.33 0.99 21.12
C ALA A 19 20.66 -0.25 20.26
N ASP A 20 20.82 -1.38 20.93
CA ASP A 20 20.95 -2.69 20.31
C ASP A 20 19.59 -3.39 20.27
N ILE A 21 19.37 -4.23 19.24
CA ILE A 21 18.26 -5.17 19.20
C ILE A 21 18.82 -6.59 19.17
N ILE A 22 18.37 -7.43 20.10
CA ILE A 22 18.63 -8.86 20.09
C ILE A 22 17.42 -9.57 19.49
N ILE A 23 17.63 -10.26 18.38
CA ILE A 23 16.62 -11.11 17.74
C ILE A 23 16.91 -12.55 18.14
N GLU A 24 15.96 -13.18 18.83
CA GLU A 24 16.05 -14.59 19.19
C GLU A 24 14.79 -15.31 18.67
N ASN A 25 14.98 -16.26 17.74
CA ASN A 25 13.92 -16.87 16.94
C ASN A 25 13.15 -15.80 16.15
N SER A 26 11.90 -15.51 16.53
CA SER A 26 11.06 -14.49 15.89
C SER A 26 10.88 -13.21 16.71
N THR A 27 11.47 -13.15 17.91
CA THR A 27 11.23 -12.07 18.87
C THR A 27 12.39 -11.08 18.90
N ALA A 28 12.09 -9.79 18.89
CA ALA A 28 13.02 -8.69 19.06
C ALA A 28 12.99 -8.18 20.51
N LYS A 29 14.16 -7.96 21.10
CA LYS A 29 14.33 -7.37 22.44
C LYS A 29 15.25 -6.15 22.33
N LEU A 30 14.81 -5.02 22.84
CA LEU A 30 15.65 -3.83 22.99
C LEU A 30 16.68 -4.05 24.09
N SER A 31 17.93 -3.76 23.81
CA SER A 31 19.01 -3.84 24.82
C SER A 31 19.74 -2.51 24.90
N VAL A 32 19.64 -1.85 26.05
CA VAL A 32 20.40 -0.63 26.40
C VAL A 32 21.68 -0.98 27.17
N LYS A 33 21.86 -2.29 27.51
CA LYS A 33 23.02 -2.78 28.25
C LYS A 33 24.05 -3.38 27.32
N ASP A 34 25.32 -3.35 27.74
CA ASP A 34 26.42 -3.97 27.03
C ASP A 34 26.11 -5.47 26.79
N SER A 35 25.88 -5.83 25.54
CA SER A 35 25.58 -7.18 25.08
C SER A 35 26.86 -8.01 24.82
N SER A 36 28.03 -7.46 25.12
CA SER A 36 29.35 -8.06 24.84
C SER A 36 29.60 -9.44 25.50
N PHE A 37 28.83 -9.76 26.54
CA PHE A 37 28.94 -11.05 27.27
C PHE A 37 28.06 -12.17 26.67
N LEU A 38 27.26 -11.88 25.64
CA LEU A 38 26.40 -12.88 25.01
C LEU A 38 27.03 -13.39 23.71
N SER A 39 26.81 -14.68 23.42
CA SER A 39 27.18 -15.24 22.11
C SER A 39 26.05 -15.05 21.11
N PHE A 40 26.39 -14.68 19.87
CA PHE A 40 25.47 -14.50 18.78
C PHE A 40 25.90 -15.32 17.56
N ASP A 41 24.92 -15.80 16.80
CA ASP A 41 25.16 -16.49 15.53
C ASP A 41 25.50 -15.47 14.42
N GLU A 42 24.91 -14.26 14.48
CA GLU A 42 25.17 -13.16 13.57
C GLU A 42 25.20 -11.82 14.33
N ILE A 43 26.16 -10.96 13.98
CA ILE A 43 26.23 -9.58 14.48
C ILE A 43 26.19 -8.66 13.28
N ILE A 44 25.24 -7.72 13.27
CA ILE A 44 25.05 -6.71 12.24
C ILE A 44 25.35 -5.36 12.87
N ASP A 45 26.40 -4.70 12.40
CA ASP A 45 26.70 -3.33 12.82
C ASP A 45 25.73 -2.36 12.10
N CYS A 46 24.86 -1.74 12.88
CA CYS A 46 23.88 -0.76 12.44
C CYS A 46 24.28 0.69 12.79
N THR A 47 25.56 0.94 13.05
CA THR A 47 26.09 2.29 13.32
C THR A 47 25.74 3.23 12.17
N ASN A 48 25.05 4.36 12.49
CA ASN A 48 24.48 5.32 11.55
C ASN A 48 23.35 4.78 10.66
N LEU A 49 22.88 3.56 10.86
CA LEU A 49 21.70 3.03 10.18
C LEU A 49 20.45 3.22 11.05
N TYR A 50 19.30 3.21 10.39
CA TYR A 50 18.01 3.36 11.01
C TYR A 50 17.29 2.01 11.04
N ILE A 51 16.68 1.67 12.17
CA ILE A 51 15.91 0.44 12.33
C ILE A 51 14.45 0.84 12.57
N THR A 52 13.57 0.41 11.69
CA THR A 52 12.14 0.72 11.71
C THR A 52 11.31 -0.55 11.73
N PRO A 53 10.02 -0.49 12.10
CA PRO A 53 9.10 -1.56 11.76
C PRO A 53 9.11 -1.80 10.25
N GLY A 54 8.83 -3.03 9.81
CA GLY A 54 8.63 -3.33 8.40
C GLY A 54 7.45 -2.56 7.82
N PHE A 55 7.54 -2.14 6.57
CA PHE A 55 6.50 -1.36 5.91
C PHE A 55 5.27 -2.21 5.59
N THR A 56 4.13 -1.53 5.47
CA THR A 56 2.84 -2.12 5.08
C THR A 56 2.26 -1.32 3.92
N ASP A 57 1.95 -1.99 2.80
CA ASP A 57 1.29 -1.38 1.66
C ASP A 57 -0.13 -1.94 1.53
N VAL A 58 -1.12 -1.07 1.58
CA VAL A 58 -2.53 -1.47 1.52
C VAL A 58 -3.08 -1.52 0.11
N HIS A 59 -2.25 -1.23 -0.92
CA HIS A 59 -2.70 -1.15 -2.31
C HIS A 59 -1.64 -1.65 -3.30
N VAL A 60 -1.68 -2.95 -3.63
CA VAL A 60 -0.80 -3.55 -4.64
C VAL A 60 -1.54 -4.53 -5.53
N HIS A 61 -1.06 -4.70 -6.76
CA HIS A 61 -1.61 -5.63 -7.75
C HIS A 61 -0.64 -6.78 -8.04
N PHE A 62 -0.71 -7.81 -7.24
CA PHE A 62 -0.01 -9.07 -7.53
C PHE A 62 -0.90 -9.95 -8.40
N ARG A 63 -0.82 -9.80 -9.67
CA ARG A 63 -1.66 -10.26 -10.78
C ARG A 63 -2.02 -11.76 -10.81
N GLU A 64 -1.76 -12.50 -9.75
CA GLU A 64 -1.98 -13.93 -9.64
C GLU A 64 -3.08 -14.25 -8.61
N PRO A 65 -4.06 -15.10 -8.96
CA PRO A 65 -4.19 -15.91 -10.17
C PRO A 65 -4.63 -15.14 -11.43
N GLY A 66 -4.33 -15.72 -12.58
CA GLY A 66 -4.88 -15.35 -13.89
C GLY A 66 -3.98 -14.52 -14.79
N PHE A 67 -3.12 -13.66 -14.23
CA PHE A 67 -2.30 -12.73 -15.01
C PHE A 67 -0.81 -12.79 -14.61
N PHE A 68 -0.31 -13.97 -14.28
CA PHE A 68 1.05 -14.22 -13.81
C PHE A 68 2.15 -13.69 -14.76
N TYR A 69 1.84 -13.50 -16.02
CA TYR A 69 2.76 -12.92 -16.99
C TYR A 69 3.08 -11.44 -16.74
N LYS A 70 2.18 -10.73 -16.03
CA LYS A 70 2.39 -9.33 -15.61
C LYS A 70 3.13 -9.25 -14.28
N GLU A 71 2.73 -10.11 -13.33
CA GLU A 71 3.34 -10.25 -12.01
C GLU A 71 2.88 -11.59 -11.39
N SER A 72 3.75 -12.18 -10.57
CA SER A 72 3.38 -13.33 -9.74
C SER A 72 3.46 -12.96 -8.25
N ILE A 73 2.81 -13.75 -7.40
CA ILE A 73 2.94 -13.60 -5.95
C ILE A 73 4.40 -13.72 -5.53
N GLN A 74 5.15 -14.64 -6.13
CA GLN A 74 6.58 -14.82 -5.82
C GLN A 74 7.39 -13.56 -6.15
N THR A 75 7.33 -13.04 -7.38
CA THR A 75 8.15 -11.89 -7.80
C THR A 75 7.66 -10.59 -7.15
N GLY A 76 6.36 -10.41 -6.99
CA GLY A 76 5.79 -9.27 -6.26
C GLY A 76 6.19 -9.27 -4.79
N SER A 77 6.20 -10.44 -4.12
CA SER A 77 6.65 -10.53 -2.73
C SER A 77 8.14 -10.24 -2.55
N LEU A 78 8.98 -10.65 -3.51
CA LEU A 78 10.41 -10.30 -3.51
C LEU A 78 10.63 -8.81 -3.76
N SER A 79 9.85 -8.20 -4.67
CA SER A 79 9.84 -6.75 -4.91
C SER A 79 9.45 -5.98 -3.65
N ALA A 80 8.40 -6.43 -2.96
CA ALA A 80 7.98 -5.88 -1.67
C ALA A 80 9.09 -5.98 -0.61
N ALA A 81 9.69 -7.15 -0.46
CA ALA A 81 10.78 -7.38 0.49
C ALA A 81 11.98 -6.46 0.22
N ARG A 82 12.34 -6.23 -1.05
CA ARG A 82 13.39 -5.28 -1.45
C ARG A 82 13.03 -3.84 -1.10
N GLY A 83 11.76 -3.46 -1.22
CA GLY A 83 11.24 -2.15 -0.85
C GLY A 83 11.07 -1.94 0.66
N GLY A 84 11.33 -2.96 1.49
CA GLY A 84 11.14 -2.89 2.95
C GLY A 84 9.73 -3.29 3.42
N TYR A 85 8.87 -3.76 2.53
CA TYR A 85 7.53 -4.18 2.89
C TYR A 85 7.50 -5.61 3.41
N VAL A 86 6.93 -5.79 4.59
CA VAL A 86 6.72 -7.10 5.22
C VAL A 86 5.25 -7.53 5.14
N ASN A 87 4.35 -6.57 4.89
CA ASN A 87 2.92 -6.79 4.69
C ASN A 87 2.45 -6.06 3.45
N VAL A 88 1.61 -6.71 2.64
CA VAL A 88 0.90 -6.05 1.54
C VAL A 88 -0.55 -6.52 1.47
N CYS A 89 -1.45 -5.63 1.03
CA CYS A 89 -2.84 -5.98 0.76
C CYS A 89 -3.06 -5.99 -0.76
N THR A 90 -3.51 -7.15 -1.30
CA THR A 90 -3.59 -7.35 -2.75
C THR A 90 -4.98 -7.11 -3.29
N MET A 91 -5.09 -6.23 -4.29
CA MET A 91 -6.33 -5.90 -4.97
C MET A 91 -6.92 -7.10 -5.72
N PRO A 92 -8.29 -7.19 -5.83
CA PRO A 92 -8.98 -8.38 -6.27
C PRO A 92 -9.21 -8.48 -7.78
N ASN A 93 -8.58 -7.62 -8.59
CA ASN A 93 -8.73 -7.64 -10.05
C ASN A 93 -7.94 -8.79 -10.70
N LEU A 94 -8.38 -10.00 -10.41
CA LEU A 94 -7.76 -11.28 -10.73
C LEU A 94 -8.68 -12.15 -11.61
N ASN A 95 -8.19 -13.32 -12.03
CA ASN A 95 -8.98 -14.32 -12.75
C ASN A 95 -8.64 -15.74 -12.25
N PRO A 96 -9.55 -16.41 -11.51
CA PRO A 96 -10.90 -15.95 -11.21
C PRO A 96 -10.93 -14.78 -10.21
N VAL A 97 -12.00 -13.97 -10.30
CA VAL A 97 -12.26 -12.88 -9.36
C VAL A 97 -12.57 -13.46 -7.97
N PRO A 98 -11.95 -13.00 -6.86
CA PRO A 98 -12.18 -13.52 -5.50
C PRO A 98 -13.51 -12.99 -4.92
N SER A 99 -14.62 -13.32 -5.58
CA SER A 99 -15.98 -12.94 -5.22
C SER A 99 -16.73 -13.98 -4.40
N ASN A 100 -16.10 -15.10 -4.14
CA ASN A 100 -16.56 -16.20 -3.28
C ASN A 100 -15.34 -16.95 -2.71
N LEU A 101 -15.59 -17.79 -1.71
CA LEU A 101 -14.54 -18.48 -0.99
C LEU A 101 -13.72 -19.45 -1.86
N ASP A 102 -14.34 -20.12 -2.83
CA ASP A 102 -13.63 -21.09 -3.67
C ASP A 102 -12.61 -20.39 -4.59
N ASN A 103 -12.98 -19.25 -5.16
CA ASN A 103 -12.05 -18.44 -5.95
C ASN A 103 -10.93 -17.83 -5.09
N LEU A 104 -11.26 -17.36 -3.88
CA LEU A 104 -10.29 -16.80 -2.95
C LEU A 104 -9.27 -17.86 -2.49
N LYS A 105 -9.69 -19.10 -2.26
CA LYS A 105 -8.78 -20.20 -1.86
C LYS A 105 -7.65 -20.42 -2.85
N ILE A 106 -7.90 -20.25 -4.16
CA ILE A 106 -6.85 -20.36 -5.19
C ILE A 106 -5.72 -19.35 -4.91
N GLN A 107 -6.08 -18.10 -4.62
CA GLN A 107 -5.10 -17.08 -4.27
C GLN A 107 -4.38 -17.38 -2.95
N LEU A 108 -5.12 -17.83 -1.92
CA LEU A 108 -4.54 -18.16 -0.61
C LEU A 108 -3.53 -19.32 -0.69
N GLU A 109 -3.80 -20.34 -1.52
CA GLU A 109 -2.87 -21.43 -1.75
C GLU A 109 -1.58 -20.95 -2.41
N LEU A 110 -1.68 -20.12 -3.44
CA LEU A 110 -0.52 -19.51 -4.10
C LEU A 110 0.29 -18.63 -3.12
N ILE A 111 -0.38 -17.86 -2.27
CA ILE A 111 0.28 -17.06 -1.21
C ILE A 111 1.07 -17.97 -0.27
N LYS A 112 0.43 -19.04 0.22
CA LYS A 112 1.06 -20.01 1.12
C LYS A 112 2.32 -20.64 0.53
N GLU A 113 2.27 -20.97 -0.76
CA GLU A 113 3.34 -21.71 -1.43
C GLU A 113 4.52 -20.84 -1.85
N THR A 114 4.28 -19.58 -2.25
CA THR A 114 5.27 -18.80 -3.00
C THR A 114 5.67 -17.47 -2.37
N SER A 115 4.92 -16.96 -1.38
CA SER A 115 5.22 -15.65 -0.79
C SER A 115 6.34 -15.70 0.24
N CYS A 116 7.23 -14.71 0.21
CA CYS A 116 8.24 -14.47 1.26
C CYS A 116 7.82 -13.42 2.30
N ILE A 117 6.64 -12.78 2.12
CA ILE A 117 6.08 -11.76 3.02
C ILE A 117 4.64 -12.12 3.42
N ASN A 118 4.02 -11.35 4.32
CA ASN A 118 2.59 -11.47 4.58
C ASN A 118 1.80 -10.79 3.46
N ILE A 119 0.89 -11.52 2.82
CA ILE A 119 -0.02 -11.01 1.79
C ILE A 119 -1.44 -11.22 2.26
N ILE A 120 -2.21 -10.16 2.36
CA ILE A 120 -3.60 -10.18 2.84
C ILE A 120 -4.52 -9.75 1.67
N PRO A 121 -5.39 -10.64 1.15
CA PRO A 121 -6.22 -10.31 0.01
C PRO A 121 -7.42 -9.45 0.38
N TYR A 122 -7.86 -8.63 -0.57
CA TYR A 122 -9.21 -8.05 -0.60
C TYR A 122 -10.21 -9.04 -1.21
N GLY A 123 -11.47 -8.96 -0.76
CA GLY A 123 -12.62 -9.51 -1.49
C GLY A 123 -13.19 -8.44 -2.44
N THR A 124 -13.95 -8.87 -3.46
CA THR A 124 -14.67 -7.91 -4.30
C THR A 124 -15.97 -7.43 -3.63
N ILE A 125 -16.39 -6.21 -3.94
CA ILE A 125 -17.72 -5.69 -3.60
C ILE A 125 -18.75 -6.41 -4.48
N THR A 126 -18.54 -6.44 -5.79
CA THR A 126 -19.47 -7.07 -6.73
C THR A 126 -18.94 -8.40 -7.23
N ARG A 127 -19.86 -9.29 -7.64
CA ARG A 127 -19.53 -10.65 -8.07
C ARG A 127 -18.54 -10.70 -9.24
N LYS A 128 -18.54 -9.69 -10.11
CA LYS A 128 -17.62 -9.62 -11.26
C LYS A 128 -16.44 -8.66 -11.01
N GLY A 129 -16.36 -8.02 -9.84
CA GLY A 129 -15.35 -6.99 -9.57
C GLY A 129 -15.41 -5.84 -10.56
N ASN A 130 -16.61 -5.38 -10.94
CA ASN A 130 -16.80 -4.42 -12.02
C ASN A 130 -17.65 -3.21 -11.63
N GLY A 131 -18.00 -3.07 -10.35
CA GLY A 131 -18.78 -1.98 -9.81
C GLY A 131 -20.23 -1.88 -10.29
N LYS A 132 -20.74 -2.91 -10.99
CA LYS A 132 -22.07 -2.87 -11.65
C LYS A 132 -22.90 -4.13 -11.48
N SER A 133 -22.27 -5.27 -11.19
CA SER A 133 -22.98 -6.53 -10.97
C SER A 133 -23.52 -6.60 -9.52
N GLU A 134 -24.33 -7.61 -9.23
CA GLU A 134 -24.80 -7.91 -7.86
C GLU A 134 -23.63 -8.07 -6.88
N LEU A 135 -23.90 -7.94 -5.58
CA LEU A 135 -22.87 -8.12 -4.53
C LEU A 135 -22.21 -9.51 -4.60
N SER A 136 -20.96 -9.55 -4.20
CA SER A 136 -20.21 -10.78 -3.99
C SER A 136 -20.70 -11.53 -2.76
N ASP A 137 -20.15 -12.70 -2.50
CA ASP A 137 -20.44 -13.50 -1.30
C ASP A 137 -19.68 -12.97 -0.08
N MET A 138 -19.98 -11.69 0.27
CA MET A 138 -19.27 -10.98 1.34
C MET A 138 -19.32 -11.70 2.68
N ASP A 139 -20.43 -12.37 3.03
CA ASP A 139 -20.56 -13.10 4.30
C ASP A 139 -19.50 -14.19 4.44
N ASN A 140 -19.34 -15.04 3.41
CA ASN A 140 -18.41 -16.15 3.46
C ASN A 140 -16.94 -15.71 3.24
N LEU A 141 -16.72 -14.51 2.71
CA LEU A 141 -15.40 -13.94 2.53
C LEU A 141 -14.89 -13.19 3.78
N ALA A 142 -15.78 -12.79 4.70
CA ALA A 142 -15.47 -11.85 5.76
C ALA A 142 -14.26 -12.24 6.64
N ASP A 143 -14.13 -13.51 6.99
CA ASP A 143 -13.02 -13.95 7.85
C ASP A 143 -11.68 -14.07 7.10
N PHE A 144 -11.69 -14.08 5.77
CA PHE A 144 -10.54 -14.39 4.94
C PHE A 144 -9.98 -13.18 4.18
N THR A 145 -10.73 -12.09 4.14
CA THR A 145 -10.37 -10.87 3.42
C THR A 145 -10.28 -9.69 4.36
N ILE A 146 -9.37 -8.76 4.06
CA ILE A 146 -9.13 -7.61 4.92
C ILE A 146 -10.28 -6.59 4.83
N ALA A 147 -10.79 -6.38 3.63
CA ALA A 147 -11.86 -5.44 3.29
C ALA A 147 -12.44 -5.81 1.93
N TYR A 148 -13.35 -4.99 1.39
CA TYR A 148 -13.97 -5.19 0.08
C TYR A 148 -13.71 -4.02 -0.85
N THR A 149 -13.35 -4.33 -2.10
CA THR A 149 -13.10 -3.33 -3.14
C THR A 149 -13.41 -3.89 -4.52
N ASP A 150 -13.84 -3.03 -5.44
CA ASP A 150 -13.85 -3.29 -6.88
C ASP A 150 -12.80 -2.41 -7.57
N ASP A 151 -11.59 -2.39 -7.00
CA ASP A 151 -10.51 -1.53 -7.46
C ASP A 151 -10.29 -1.59 -8.99
N GLY A 152 -10.01 -0.42 -9.56
CA GLY A 152 -9.87 -0.16 -10.99
C GLY A 152 -11.21 0.05 -11.73
N LYS A 153 -12.37 0.03 -11.03
CA LYS A 153 -13.70 0.21 -11.65
C LYS A 153 -14.65 1.11 -10.88
N GLY A 154 -14.52 1.24 -9.59
CA GLY A 154 -15.45 1.97 -8.76
C GLY A 154 -16.90 1.42 -8.80
N VAL A 155 -17.66 1.61 -7.75
CA VAL A 155 -19.10 1.26 -7.72
C VAL A 155 -19.91 2.38 -8.35
N GLN A 156 -20.59 2.08 -9.48
CA GLN A 156 -21.13 3.11 -10.36
C GLN A 156 -22.48 3.70 -9.91
N THR A 157 -23.26 2.97 -9.11
CA THR A 157 -24.56 3.50 -8.66
C THR A 157 -24.60 3.70 -7.15
N GLN A 158 -25.39 4.68 -6.72
CA GLN A 158 -25.57 4.98 -5.31
C GLN A 158 -26.28 3.83 -4.57
N GLU A 159 -27.27 3.21 -5.20
CA GLU A 159 -28.04 2.10 -4.64
C GLU A 159 -27.12 0.89 -4.34
N LEU A 160 -26.25 0.53 -5.28
CA LEU A 160 -25.33 -0.59 -5.10
C LEU A 160 -24.27 -0.29 -4.02
N MET A 161 -23.76 0.95 -3.97
CA MET A 161 -22.82 1.36 -2.91
C MET A 161 -23.49 1.37 -1.54
N LEU A 162 -24.74 1.83 -1.46
CA LEU A 162 -25.54 1.80 -0.24
C LEU A 162 -25.68 0.35 0.29
N GLU A 163 -26.09 -0.58 -0.58
CA GLU A 163 -26.22 -2.00 -0.24
C GLU A 163 -24.89 -2.61 0.24
N ALA A 164 -23.81 -2.31 -0.48
CA ALA A 164 -22.46 -2.76 -0.12
C ALA A 164 -22.00 -2.23 1.25
N MET A 165 -22.23 -0.95 1.53
CA MET A 165 -21.88 -0.32 2.80
C MET A 165 -22.69 -0.86 3.97
N GLU A 166 -24.01 -1.08 3.80
CA GLU A 166 -24.85 -1.71 4.82
C GLU A 166 -24.35 -3.13 5.14
N LYS A 167 -24.00 -3.89 4.10
CA LYS A 167 -23.45 -5.23 4.26
C LYS A 167 -22.11 -5.21 4.98
N ALA A 168 -21.17 -4.36 4.54
CA ALA A 168 -19.86 -4.22 5.15
C ALA A 168 -19.94 -3.80 6.63
N ARG A 169 -20.84 -2.84 6.96
CA ARG A 169 -21.07 -2.43 8.35
C ARG A 169 -21.52 -3.60 9.23
N ASN A 170 -22.47 -4.42 8.74
CA ASN A 170 -22.97 -5.57 9.48
C ASN A 170 -21.89 -6.65 9.72
N LEU A 171 -20.87 -6.69 8.86
CA LEU A 171 -19.70 -7.58 8.93
C LEU A 171 -18.51 -6.95 9.66
N ASP A 172 -18.64 -5.71 10.15
CA ASP A 172 -17.54 -4.90 10.71
C ASP A 172 -16.34 -4.74 9.75
N LYS A 173 -16.61 -4.56 8.45
CA LYS A 173 -15.62 -4.43 7.39
C LYS A 173 -15.54 -3.02 6.83
N ILE A 174 -14.40 -2.73 6.21
CA ILE A 174 -14.16 -1.48 5.50
C ILE A 174 -14.58 -1.65 4.03
N ILE A 175 -15.25 -0.65 3.46
CA ILE A 175 -15.34 -0.49 2.00
C ILE A 175 -14.13 0.35 1.55
N VAL A 176 -13.36 -0.19 0.62
CA VAL A 176 -12.16 0.42 0.04
C VAL A 176 -12.48 0.74 -1.42
N ALA A 177 -12.36 2.00 -1.81
CA ALA A 177 -12.94 2.44 -3.07
C ALA A 177 -11.93 3.13 -4.00
N HIS A 178 -11.76 2.56 -5.19
CA HIS A 178 -11.31 3.30 -6.36
C HIS A 178 -12.46 4.19 -6.82
N CYS A 179 -12.34 5.50 -6.61
CA CYS A 179 -13.40 6.43 -6.92
C CYS A 179 -13.26 6.94 -8.35
N GLU A 180 -14.08 6.43 -9.25
CA GLU A 180 -14.10 6.85 -10.65
C GLU A 180 -15.51 6.75 -11.25
N ASP A 181 -16.12 7.89 -11.58
CA ASP A 181 -17.35 7.93 -12.33
C ASP A 181 -17.05 7.71 -13.82
N GLU A 182 -17.34 6.50 -14.31
CA GLU A 182 -17.04 6.11 -15.69
C GLU A 182 -17.81 6.98 -16.73
N SER A 183 -18.94 7.59 -16.36
CA SER A 183 -19.71 8.46 -17.27
C SER A 183 -18.97 9.75 -17.63
N LEU A 184 -18.01 10.16 -16.78
CA LEU A 184 -17.24 11.39 -16.95
C LEU A 184 -15.90 11.17 -17.67
N LEU A 185 -15.48 9.92 -17.93
CA LEU A 185 -14.17 9.61 -18.53
C LEU A 185 -14.06 10.06 -20.00
N ARG A 186 -15.15 10.04 -20.78
CA ARG A 186 -15.20 10.47 -22.19
C ARG A 186 -14.11 9.87 -23.08
N GLY A 187 -13.63 8.66 -22.74
CA GLY A 187 -12.53 7.98 -23.41
C GLY A 187 -11.15 8.61 -23.16
N GLY A 188 -11.03 9.40 -22.09
CA GLY A 188 -9.75 9.94 -21.60
C GLY A 188 -8.80 8.87 -21.09
N TYR A 189 -7.51 9.20 -21.06
CA TYR A 189 -6.45 8.28 -20.63
C TYR A 189 -5.28 8.97 -19.90
N ILE A 190 -5.30 10.29 -19.80
CA ILE A 190 -4.44 11.14 -18.97
C ILE A 190 -5.31 12.24 -18.37
N HIS A 191 -4.78 13.08 -17.50
CA HIS A 191 -5.52 14.22 -16.94
C HIS A 191 -5.95 15.24 -18.01
N ASP A 192 -7.18 15.81 -17.89
CA ASP A 192 -7.67 16.93 -18.71
C ASP A 192 -7.00 18.24 -18.29
N GLY A 193 -5.67 18.23 -18.27
CA GLY A 193 -4.83 19.33 -17.86
C GLY A 193 -4.12 20.01 -19.02
N LYS A 194 -3.02 20.65 -18.68
CA LYS A 194 -2.21 21.44 -19.61
C LYS A 194 -1.58 20.57 -20.69
N TYR A 195 -0.98 19.42 -20.31
CA TYR A 195 -0.34 18.53 -21.27
C TYR A 195 -1.32 17.99 -22.31
N ALA A 196 -2.50 17.52 -21.87
CA ALA A 196 -3.51 16.98 -22.76
C ALA A 196 -3.96 18.02 -23.80
N LYS A 197 -4.20 19.26 -23.36
CA LYS A 197 -4.63 20.36 -24.23
C LYS A 197 -3.57 20.75 -25.26
N LEU A 198 -2.31 20.83 -24.83
CA LEU A 198 -1.19 21.21 -25.71
C LEU A 198 -0.89 20.14 -26.76
N ASN A 199 -1.07 18.87 -26.44
CA ASN A 199 -0.69 17.73 -27.29
C ASN A 199 -1.90 17.03 -27.93
N ASN A 200 -3.13 17.59 -27.82
CA ASN A 200 -4.37 17.06 -28.38
C ASN A 200 -4.72 15.64 -27.89
N HIS A 201 -4.47 15.35 -26.61
CA HIS A 201 -4.91 14.12 -25.96
C HIS A 201 -6.30 14.23 -25.36
N ARG A 202 -6.98 13.09 -25.19
CA ARG A 202 -8.25 13.02 -24.46
C ARG A 202 -7.99 12.95 -22.97
N GLY A 203 -8.54 13.92 -22.24
CA GLY A 203 -8.35 14.05 -20.79
C GLY A 203 -9.43 13.36 -19.96
N ILE A 204 -9.05 12.96 -18.76
CA ILE A 204 -9.92 12.53 -17.64
C ILE A 204 -10.06 13.74 -16.71
N CYS A 205 -11.27 14.23 -16.53
CA CYS A 205 -11.53 15.37 -15.64
C CYS A 205 -11.38 15.00 -14.16
N SER A 206 -11.10 15.96 -13.30
CA SER A 206 -10.99 15.75 -11.85
C SER A 206 -12.32 15.34 -11.22
N GLU A 207 -13.43 15.79 -11.78
CA GLU A 207 -14.79 15.42 -11.36
C GLU A 207 -15.02 13.91 -11.34
N SER A 208 -14.37 13.16 -12.23
CA SER A 208 -14.52 11.70 -12.28
C SER A 208 -14.14 11.03 -10.95
N GLU A 209 -13.21 11.63 -10.18
CA GLU A 209 -12.80 11.15 -8.86
C GLU A 209 -13.66 11.73 -7.74
N TRP A 210 -13.62 13.06 -7.57
CA TRP A 210 -14.18 13.68 -6.38
C TRP A 210 -15.71 13.61 -6.27
N VAL A 211 -16.45 13.47 -7.38
CA VAL A 211 -17.91 13.29 -7.33
C VAL A 211 -18.27 11.96 -6.66
N GLN A 212 -17.54 10.88 -6.97
CA GLN A 212 -17.74 9.60 -6.27
C GLN A 212 -17.26 9.67 -4.83
N VAL A 213 -16.10 10.27 -4.55
CA VAL A 213 -15.63 10.47 -3.16
C VAL A 213 -16.70 11.18 -2.34
N LYS A 214 -17.29 12.25 -2.86
CA LYS A 214 -18.35 12.98 -2.17
C LYS A 214 -19.57 12.10 -1.88
N ARG A 215 -20.09 11.43 -2.91
CA ARG A 215 -21.25 10.52 -2.79
C ARG A 215 -21.01 9.46 -1.70
N ASP A 216 -19.85 8.82 -1.76
CA ASP A 216 -19.56 7.68 -0.89
C ASP A 216 -19.28 8.10 0.55
N VAL A 217 -18.64 9.24 0.75
CA VAL A 217 -18.43 9.83 2.09
C VAL A 217 -19.76 10.23 2.73
N GLU A 218 -20.71 10.81 1.97
CA GLU A 218 -22.06 11.12 2.46
C GLU A 218 -22.82 9.85 2.83
N LEU A 219 -22.70 8.77 2.06
CA LEU A 219 -23.28 7.47 2.40
C LEU A 219 -22.63 6.86 3.65
N ALA A 220 -21.31 6.90 3.75
CA ALA A 220 -20.57 6.40 4.91
C ALA A 220 -21.00 7.14 6.20
N GLN A 221 -21.16 8.47 6.14
CA GLN A 221 -21.67 9.28 7.23
C GLN A 221 -23.07 8.86 7.64
N LYS A 222 -23.99 8.71 6.68
CA LYS A 222 -25.39 8.34 6.91
C LYS A 222 -25.50 6.96 7.56
N LEU A 223 -24.67 6.01 7.16
CA LEU A 223 -24.73 4.63 7.61
C LEU A 223 -23.85 4.32 8.82
N GLY A 224 -22.84 5.14 9.13
CA GLY A 224 -21.79 4.83 10.09
C GLY A 224 -20.92 3.65 9.65
N THR A 225 -20.63 3.56 8.34
CA THR A 225 -19.77 2.52 7.77
C THR A 225 -18.32 2.99 7.72
N LYS A 226 -17.37 2.10 8.03
CA LYS A 226 -15.95 2.32 7.82
C LYS A 226 -15.66 2.45 6.33
N TYR A 227 -15.02 3.53 5.92
CA TYR A 227 -14.74 3.81 4.50
C TYR A 227 -13.29 4.20 4.30
N HIS A 228 -12.69 3.78 3.18
CA HIS A 228 -11.33 4.13 2.80
C HIS A 228 -11.28 4.51 1.32
N VAL A 229 -10.70 5.68 1.01
CA VAL A 229 -10.54 6.18 -0.35
C VAL A 229 -9.14 5.83 -0.84
N CYS A 230 -9.06 5.05 -1.93
CA CYS A 230 -7.80 4.69 -2.57
C CYS A 230 -7.15 5.87 -3.28
N HIS A 231 -5.83 5.87 -3.36
CA HIS A 231 -4.97 6.66 -4.26
C HIS A 231 -5.55 8.04 -4.63
N VAL A 232 -5.94 8.83 -3.61
CA VAL A 232 -6.46 10.20 -3.81
C VAL A 232 -5.49 11.02 -4.64
N SER A 233 -6.00 11.66 -5.70
CA SER A 233 -5.20 12.44 -6.64
C SER A 233 -5.65 13.89 -6.82
N THR A 234 -6.87 14.26 -6.36
CA THR A 234 -7.44 15.60 -6.56
C THR A 234 -7.57 16.38 -5.26
N LYS A 235 -7.36 17.69 -5.31
CA LYS A 235 -7.51 18.61 -4.18
C LYS A 235 -8.92 18.64 -3.61
N GLU A 236 -9.94 18.52 -4.48
CA GLU A 236 -11.34 18.47 -4.06
C GLU A 236 -11.62 17.23 -3.22
N SER A 237 -11.05 16.07 -3.59
CA SER A 237 -11.15 14.84 -2.78
C SER A 237 -10.54 15.02 -1.39
N VAL A 238 -9.37 15.67 -1.30
CA VAL A 238 -8.73 15.98 -0.02
C VAL A 238 -9.62 16.86 0.84
N ASP A 239 -10.23 17.93 0.26
CA ASP A 239 -11.12 18.83 1.00
C ASP A 239 -12.39 18.13 1.49
N ILE A 240 -12.98 17.26 0.66
CA ILE A 240 -14.16 16.46 1.04
C ILE A 240 -13.82 15.55 2.24
N ILE A 241 -12.70 14.82 2.16
CA ILE A 241 -12.27 13.91 3.22
C ILE A 241 -11.92 14.68 4.51
N ARG A 242 -11.21 15.81 4.38
CA ARG A 242 -10.88 16.69 5.53
C ARG A 242 -12.14 17.15 6.27
N ASN A 243 -13.15 17.58 5.53
CA ASN A 243 -14.42 18.01 6.12
C ASN A 243 -15.20 16.85 6.75
N ALA A 244 -15.20 15.68 6.11
CA ALA A 244 -15.84 14.48 6.66
C ALA A 244 -15.18 14.04 7.99
N LYS A 245 -13.86 14.03 8.07
CA LYS A 245 -13.13 13.74 9.31
C LYS A 245 -13.49 14.72 10.43
N LYS A 246 -13.59 16.01 10.14
CA LYS A 246 -14.04 17.03 11.11
C LYS A 246 -15.45 16.79 11.62
N MET A 247 -16.32 16.19 10.81
CA MET A 247 -17.70 15.79 11.18
C MET A 247 -17.74 14.43 11.90
N GLY A 248 -16.61 13.78 12.12
CA GLY A 248 -16.54 12.49 12.82
C GLY A 248 -16.92 11.27 11.96
N VAL A 249 -16.89 11.41 10.63
CA VAL A 249 -17.09 10.26 9.73
C VAL A 249 -15.88 9.32 9.84
N ASP A 250 -16.12 8.02 9.95
CA ASP A 250 -15.07 6.99 9.96
C ASP A 250 -14.52 6.77 8.55
N VAL A 251 -13.79 7.78 8.06
CA VAL A 251 -13.15 7.79 6.75
C VAL A 251 -11.64 7.94 6.88
N THR A 252 -10.91 7.15 6.08
CA THR A 252 -9.47 7.28 5.86
C THR A 252 -9.18 7.33 4.37
N CYS A 253 -7.96 7.74 4.00
CA CYS A 253 -7.53 7.71 2.61
C CYS A 253 -6.03 7.49 2.48
N GLU A 254 -5.63 7.08 1.29
CA GLU A 254 -4.24 6.95 0.88
C GLU A 254 -3.97 7.82 -0.36
N THR A 255 -2.70 8.16 -0.56
CA THR A 255 -2.18 8.67 -1.83
C THR A 255 -0.93 7.91 -2.22
N ALA A 256 -0.45 8.08 -3.46
CA ALA A 256 0.69 7.34 -3.94
C ALA A 256 1.92 8.26 -4.18
N PRO A 257 3.15 7.70 -4.13
CA PRO A 257 4.37 8.48 -4.32
C PRO A 257 4.38 9.32 -5.59
N HIS A 258 3.86 8.81 -6.70
CA HIS A 258 3.86 9.50 -7.98
C HIS A 258 2.96 10.74 -7.99
N TYR A 259 1.86 10.79 -7.22
CA TYR A 259 1.02 11.99 -7.10
C TYR A 259 1.63 13.07 -6.20
N LEU A 260 2.55 12.71 -5.32
CA LEU A 260 3.25 13.63 -4.43
C LEU A 260 4.49 14.26 -5.08
N ILE A 261 4.96 13.69 -6.20
CA ILE A 261 6.21 14.10 -6.85
C ILE A 261 5.95 14.71 -8.23
N LEU A 262 5.10 14.07 -9.04
CA LEU A 262 4.89 14.40 -10.45
C LEU A 262 3.55 15.10 -10.68
N THR A 263 3.49 15.85 -11.77
CA THR A 263 2.30 16.52 -12.29
C THR A 263 2.03 16.13 -13.75
N ASP A 264 0.94 16.61 -14.33
CA ASP A 264 0.65 16.40 -15.75
C ASP A 264 1.71 17.04 -16.67
N GLU A 265 2.47 18.03 -16.20
CA GLU A 265 3.56 18.66 -16.95
C GLU A 265 4.80 17.77 -17.09
N ASP A 266 4.92 16.72 -16.25
CA ASP A 266 6.00 15.73 -16.33
C ASP A 266 5.74 14.62 -17.35
N LEU A 267 4.54 14.57 -17.94
CA LEU A 267 4.14 13.55 -18.89
C LEU A 267 5.04 13.51 -20.13
N LYS A 268 5.27 12.31 -20.64
CA LYS A 268 5.95 12.02 -21.90
C LYS A 268 5.14 11.03 -22.71
N GLU A 269 5.38 10.97 -24.02
CA GLU A 269 4.70 10.03 -24.95
C GLU A 269 5.09 8.55 -24.71
N GLU A 270 5.25 8.16 -23.47
CA GLU A 270 5.70 6.85 -23.04
C GLU A 270 4.69 6.22 -22.08
N GLY A 271 4.38 4.93 -22.25
CA GLY A 271 3.42 4.23 -21.42
C GLY A 271 3.76 4.20 -19.91
N ARG A 272 5.03 4.38 -19.53
CA ARG A 272 5.46 4.45 -18.12
C ARG A 272 4.94 5.69 -17.37
N PHE A 273 4.34 6.65 -18.06
CA PHE A 273 3.65 7.81 -17.47
C PHE A 273 2.12 7.63 -17.40
N LYS A 274 1.60 6.45 -17.77
CA LYS A 274 0.17 6.18 -17.75
C LYS A 274 -0.22 5.34 -16.52
N MET A 275 -0.97 5.94 -15.61
CA MET A 275 -1.59 5.33 -14.44
C MET A 275 -3.02 5.88 -14.26
N ASN A 276 -3.81 5.26 -13.41
CA ASN A 276 -5.18 5.70 -13.07
C ASN A 276 -5.43 5.59 -11.57
N PRO A 277 -5.74 6.71 -10.90
CA PRO A 277 -5.93 8.08 -11.41
C PRO A 277 -4.73 8.64 -12.19
N PRO A 278 -4.95 9.56 -13.16
CA PRO A 278 -3.83 10.18 -13.87
C PRO A 278 -3.09 11.20 -13.00
N LEU A 279 -1.85 11.52 -13.37
CA LEU A 279 -1.11 12.64 -12.77
C LEU A 279 -1.90 13.93 -12.98
N ARG A 280 -2.17 14.67 -11.92
CA ARG A 280 -2.97 15.91 -11.93
C ARG A 280 -2.06 17.15 -12.04
N ASP A 281 -2.64 18.32 -11.86
CA ASP A 281 -1.90 19.58 -11.91
C ASP A 281 -1.14 19.87 -10.60
N GLU A 282 -0.35 20.95 -10.63
CA GLU A 282 0.48 21.38 -9.50
C GLU A 282 -0.36 21.68 -8.25
N SER A 283 -1.56 22.28 -8.41
CA SER A 283 -2.40 22.63 -7.27
C SER A 283 -3.00 21.40 -6.57
N ASP A 284 -3.20 20.31 -7.30
CA ASP A 284 -3.59 19.02 -6.73
C ASP A 284 -2.44 18.43 -5.93
N ARG A 285 -1.22 18.39 -6.50
CA ARG A 285 -0.03 17.91 -5.80
C ARG A 285 0.25 18.67 -4.50
N GLU A 286 0.18 20.00 -4.54
CA GLU A 286 0.36 20.83 -3.34
C GLU A 286 -0.68 20.52 -2.26
N GLU A 287 -1.94 20.28 -2.64
CA GLU A 287 -2.98 19.96 -1.68
C GLU A 287 -2.83 18.55 -1.08
N LEU A 288 -2.34 17.58 -1.87
CA LEU A 288 -1.98 16.25 -1.35
C LEU A 288 -0.88 16.35 -0.27
N ILE A 289 0.16 17.16 -0.52
CA ILE A 289 1.23 17.41 0.47
C ILE A 289 0.66 18.06 1.72
N ARG A 290 -0.21 19.07 1.60
CA ARG A 290 -0.91 19.69 2.74
C ARG A 290 -1.77 18.67 3.50
N GLY A 291 -2.47 17.79 2.77
CA GLY A 291 -3.27 16.71 3.35
C GLY A 291 -2.44 15.73 4.18
N ILE A 292 -1.20 15.45 3.79
CA ILE A 292 -0.25 14.67 4.61
C ILE A 292 0.17 15.45 5.85
N GLN A 293 0.49 16.73 5.70
CA GLN A 293 0.96 17.57 6.81
C GLN A 293 -0.10 17.78 7.89
N ASP A 294 -1.35 17.98 7.51
CA ASP A 294 -2.47 18.22 8.44
C ASP A 294 -3.16 16.91 8.93
N GLY A 295 -2.76 15.74 8.41
CA GLY A 295 -3.30 14.44 8.80
C GLY A 295 -4.62 14.07 8.12
N THR A 296 -5.02 14.78 7.07
CA THR A 296 -6.16 14.40 6.24
C THR A 296 -5.87 13.12 5.48
N ILE A 297 -4.67 12.98 4.90
CA ILE A 297 -4.20 11.76 4.26
C ILE A 297 -3.52 10.88 5.32
N ASP A 298 -4.01 9.66 5.47
CA ASP A 298 -3.65 8.76 6.55
C ASP A 298 -2.42 7.92 6.23
N MET A 299 -2.21 7.55 4.96
CA MET A 299 -1.15 6.64 4.56
C MET A 299 -0.68 6.86 3.13
N ILE A 300 0.49 6.32 2.84
CA ILE A 300 1.09 6.25 1.52
C ILE A 300 1.03 4.79 1.09
N ALA A 301 0.34 4.53 -0.01
CA ALA A 301 0.30 3.23 -0.68
C ALA A 301 0.83 3.38 -2.11
N THR A 302 1.43 2.32 -2.65
CA THR A 302 2.18 2.48 -3.90
C THR A 302 1.32 2.43 -5.15
N ASP A 303 0.17 1.79 -5.08
CA ASP A 303 -0.59 1.34 -6.25
C ASP A 303 0.34 0.62 -7.26
N HIS A 304 1.18 -0.28 -6.73
CA HIS A 304 2.09 -1.07 -7.55
C HIS A 304 1.30 -1.95 -8.51
N ALA A 305 1.21 -1.51 -9.77
CA ALA A 305 0.35 -2.08 -10.81
C ALA A 305 1.16 -2.54 -12.03
N PRO A 306 1.88 -3.66 -11.93
CA PRO A 306 2.76 -4.17 -12.98
C PRO A 306 2.00 -4.64 -14.22
N HIS A 307 2.61 -4.38 -15.38
CA HIS A 307 2.19 -4.81 -16.69
C HIS A 307 3.39 -5.30 -17.50
N SER A 308 3.13 -6.12 -18.52
CA SER A 308 4.18 -6.59 -19.40
C SER A 308 4.78 -5.46 -20.24
N LEU A 309 6.00 -5.67 -20.73
CA LEU A 309 6.65 -4.71 -21.64
C LEU A 309 5.78 -4.42 -22.85
N GLU A 310 5.15 -5.45 -23.43
CA GLU A 310 4.25 -5.28 -24.58
C GLU A 310 3.06 -4.36 -24.25
N GLU A 311 2.46 -4.49 -23.07
CA GLU A 311 1.33 -3.65 -22.65
C GLU A 311 1.76 -2.19 -22.35
N LYS A 312 3.00 -1.96 -21.99
CA LYS A 312 3.54 -0.63 -21.63
C LYS A 312 4.33 0.07 -22.76
N SER A 313 4.59 -0.59 -23.88
CA SER A 313 5.37 -0.02 -25.01
C SER A 313 4.52 0.67 -26.10
N LYS A 314 3.22 0.92 -25.84
CA LYS A 314 2.25 1.41 -26.83
C LYS A 314 1.99 2.92 -26.73
N GLY A 315 2.88 3.71 -26.12
CA GLY A 315 2.73 5.14 -25.87
C GLY A 315 1.66 5.45 -24.81
N LEU A 316 1.32 6.72 -24.59
CA LEU A 316 0.34 7.12 -23.58
C LEU A 316 -1.06 6.55 -23.86
N GLU A 317 -1.56 6.70 -25.09
CA GLU A 317 -2.95 6.35 -25.41
C GLU A 317 -3.24 4.86 -25.29
N LYS A 318 -2.36 3.99 -25.83
CA LYS A 318 -2.65 2.57 -26.01
C LYS A 318 -2.04 1.68 -24.94
N SER A 319 -1.15 2.18 -24.11
CA SER A 319 -0.59 1.40 -22.99
C SER A 319 -1.64 1.13 -21.92
N ALA A 320 -1.46 0.05 -21.18
CA ALA A 320 -2.26 -0.25 -19.99
C ALA A 320 -2.02 0.79 -18.88
N PHE A 321 -3.04 1.06 -18.08
CA PHE A 321 -2.92 1.87 -16.86
C PHE A 321 -2.18 1.10 -15.77
N GLY A 322 -1.24 1.76 -15.12
CA GLY A 322 -0.47 1.24 -13.99
C GLY A 322 1.04 1.37 -14.18
N ILE A 323 1.72 1.57 -13.08
CA ILE A 323 3.18 1.67 -12.97
C ILE A 323 3.68 0.82 -11.82
N VAL A 324 4.99 0.61 -11.72
CA VAL A 324 5.61 -0.05 -10.58
C VAL A 324 6.35 0.95 -9.70
N GLY A 325 6.27 0.77 -8.37
CA GLY A 325 6.87 1.70 -7.42
C GLY A 325 7.31 1.06 -6.10
N LEU A 326 6.93 -0.19 -5.84
CA LEU A 326 7.08 -0.84 -4.54
C LEU A 326 8.55 -0.86 -4.04
N GLU A 327 9.52 -1.11 -4.94
CA GLU A 327 10.94 -1.22 -4.60
C GLU A 327 11.62 0.11 -4.28
N ILE A 328 11.01 1.23 -4.65
CA ILE A 328 11.61 2.57 -4.55
C ILE A 328 10.77 3.56 -3.73
N ALA A 329 9.58 3.16 -3.27
CA ALA A 329 8.63 4.08 -2.64
C ALA A 329 9.20 4.83 -1.43
N PHE A 330 9.87 4.13 -0.51
CA PHE A 330 10.49 4.78 0.65
C PHE A 330 11.55 5.80 0.22
N SER A 331 12.45 5.42 -0.69
CA SER A 331 13.51 6.31 -1.15
C SER A 331 12.96 7.53 -1.91
N LEU A 332 11.90 7.36 -2.70
CA LEU A 332 11.17 8.47 -3.33
C LEU A 332 10.63 9.43 -2.28
N MET A 333 9.90 8.92 -1.30
CA MET A 333 9.31 9.75 -0.24
C MET A 333 10.37 10.40 0.65
N TYR A 334 11.42 9.68 1.00
CA TYR A 334 12.53 10.23 1.75
C TYR A 334 13.21 11.39 1.01
N THR A 335 13.58 11.17 -0.26
CA THR A 335 14.28 12.18 -1.09
C THR A 335 13.42 13.40 -1.39
N HIS A 336 12.12 13.20 -1.69
CA HIS A 336 11.26 14.30 -2.16
C HIS A 336 10.48 15.00 -1.05
N LEU A 337 10.21 14.35 0.08
CA LEU A 337 9.46 14.95 1.16
C LEU A 337 10.31 15.20 2.40
N VAL A 338 11.11 14.21 2.85
CA VAL A 338 11.86 14.35 4.11
C VAL A 338 13.10 15.23 3.92
N GLU A 339 13.94 14.97 2.91
CA GLU A 339 15.12 15.79 2.64
C GLU A 339 14.79 17.23 2.21
N LYS A 340 13.55 17.48 1.79
CA LYS A 340 13.04 18.83 1.47
C LYS A 340 12.30 19.48 2.64
N ASP A 341 12.36 18.89 3.83
CA ASP A 341 11.71 19.39 5.06
C ASP A 341 10.18 19.61 4.94
N LEU A 342 9.51 18.89 4.01
CA LEU A 342 8.06 18.95 3.87
C LEU A 342 7.35 18.14 4.95
N ILE A 343 7.95 17.00 5.38
CA ILE A 343 7.52 16.19 6.52
C ILE A 343 8.75 15.65 7.28
N SER A 344 8.57 15.24 8.53
CA SER A 344 9.63 14.53 9.26
C SER A 344 9.75 13.06 8.84
N LEU A 345 10.89 12.44 9.17
CA LEU A 345 11.09 11.01 8.95
C LEU A 345 10.07 10.17 9.77
N GLU A 346 9.81 10.59 11.02
CA GLU A 346 8.81 9.95 11.87
C GLU A 346 7.43 9.97 11.21
N LYS A 347 7.02 11.12 10.64
CA LYS A 347 5.74 11.22 9.91
C LYS A 347 5.69 10.29 8.71
N LEU A 348 6.78 10.19 7.93
CA LEU A 348 6.86 9.24 6.81
C LEU A 348 6.68 7.79 7.30
N LEU A 349 7.33 7.42 8.40
CA LEU A 349 7.22 6.08 8.98
C LEU A 349 5.81 5.81 9.53
N GLU A 350 5.14 6.81 10.11
CA GLU A 350 3.73 6.66 10.50
C GLU A 350 2.85 6.33 9.29
N LEU A 351 3.04 7.03 8.16
CA LEU A 351 2.27 6.84 6.93
C LEU A 351 2.51 5.49 6.23
N MET A 352 3.71 4.92 6.38
CA MET A 352 4.10 3.67 5.69
C MET A 352 4.11 2.43 6.60
N CYS A 353 4.14 2.60 7.93
CA CYS A 353 4.20 1.49 8.89
C CYS A 353 2.98 1.45 9.80
N ILE A 354 2.76 2.53 10.57
CA ILE A 354 1.89 2.52 11.75
C ILE A 354 0.42 2.62 11.34
N ASN A 355 0.08 3.64 10.55
CA ASN A 355 -1.31 3.93 10.19
C ASN A 355 -1.98 2.83 9.37
N PRO A 356 -1.31 2.23 8.32
CA PRO A 356 -1.91 1.11 7.59
C PRO A 356 -2.14 -0.12 8.48
N MET A 357 -1.17 -0.46 9.35
CA MET A 357 -1.31 -1.58 10.30
C MET A 357 -2.52 -1.39 11.21
N LYS A 358 -2.67 -0.18 11.75
CA LYS A 358 -3.74 0.20 12.70
C LYS A 358 -5.10 0.24 12.01
N ARG A 359 -5.23 0.93 10.88
CA ARG A 359 -6.51 1.12 10.17
C ARG A 359 -7.12 -0.19 9.73
N PHE A 360 -6.29 -1.08 9.19
CA PHE A 360 -6.72 -2.34 8.60
C PHE A 360 -6.60 -3.53 9.56
N GLU A 361 -6.21 -3.33 10.82
CA GLU A 361 -6.02 -4.42 11.80
C GLU A 361 -5.19 -5.58 11.21
N ILE A 362 -4.08 -5.25 10.51
CA ILE A 362 -3.27 -6.20 9.73
C ILE A 362 -2.86 -7.45 10.54
N ASP A 363 -2.47 -7.27 11.81
CA ASP A 363 -2.04 -8.38 12.70
C ASP A 363 -3.14 -9.41 12.92
N LYS A 364 -4.41 -8.99 12.95
CA LYS A 364 -5.58 -9.88 13.02
C LYS A 364 -5.60 -10.85 11.84
N TYR A 365 -5.45 -10.31 10.63
CA TYR A 365 -5.50 -11.12 9.41
C TYR A 365 -4.27 -12.00 9.23
N ILE A 366 -3.08 -11.54 9.63
CA ILE A 366 -1.88 -12.37 9.68
C ILE A 366 -2.10 -13.57 10.63
N SER A 367 -2.72 -13.33 11.78
CA SER A 367 -3.05 -14.39 12.74
C SER A 367 -4.04 -15.41 12.14
N ILE A 368 -5.08 -14.93 11.48
CA ILE A 368 -6.07 -15.77 10.79
C ILE A 368 -5.40 -16.62 9.71
N GLN A 369 -4.60 -16.02 8.83
CA GLN A 369 -3.91 -16.75 7.77
C GLN A 369 -2.93 -17.80 8.29
N ARG A 370 -2.19 -17.52 9.36
CA ARG A 370 -1.30 -18.51 9.99
C ARG A 370 -2.05 -19.75 10.43
N GLN A 371 -3.25 -19.59 10.99
CA GLN A 371 -4.10 -20.71 11.42
C GLN A 371 -4.65 -21.48 10.19
N LEU A 372 -5.13 -20.76 9.17
CA LEU A 372 -5.58 -21.37 7.90
C LEU A 372 -4.49 -22.21 7.24
N PHE A 373 -3.26 -21.69 7.20
CA PHE A 373 -2.13 -22.38 6.57
C PHE A 373 -1.65 -23.60 7.37
N GLN A 374 -2.06 -23.74 8.64
CA GLN A 374 -1.88 -24.95 9.45
C GLN A 374 -3.01 -25.96 9.29
N ASN A 375 -3.96 -25.73 8.35
CA ASN A 375 -5.14 -26.56 8.09
C ASN A 375 -6.18 -26.57 9.23
N ASP A 376 -6.23 -25.52 10.03
CA ASP A 376 -7.24 -25.33 11.06
C ASP A 376 -8.35 -24.37 10.61
N PHE A 377 -9.36 -24.89 9.91
CA PHE A 377 -10.51 -24.12 9.44
C PHE A 377 -11.60 -23.91 10.53
N ASN A 378 -11.45 -24.50 11.75
CA ASN A 378 -12.42 -24.44 12.83
C ASN A 378 -12.00 -23.49 13.96
N PHE A 379 -11.08 -22.58 13.71
CA PHE A 379 -10.58 -21.69 14.75
C PHE A 379 -11.62 -20.63 15.19
N LYS A 380 -11.65 -20.39 16.50
CA LYS A 380 -12.31 -19.21 17.06
C LYS A 380 -11.23 -18.17 17.31
N ASN A 381 -11.14 -17.20 16.45
CA ASN A 381 -10.15 -16.13 16.59
C ASN A 381 -10.46 -15.29 17.84
N LYS A 382 -9.55 -15.33 18.82
CA LYS A 382 -9.54 -14.38 19.94
C LYS A 382 -8.47 -13.33 19.67
N TYR A 383 -8.76 -12.47 18.70
CA TYR A 383 -7.89 -11.31 18.45
C TYR A 383 -8.00 -10.34 19.65
N ILE A 384 -6.84 -9.95 20.17
CA ILE A 384 -6.72 -8.88 21.16
C ILE A 384 -6.19 -7.66 20.40
N PRO A 385 -6.96 -6.55 20.33
CA PRO A 385 -6.48 -5.34 19.66
C PRO A 385 -5.15 -4.87 20.23
N GLN A 386 -4.25 -4.47 19.36
CA GLN A 386 -2.96 -3.89 19.71
C GLN A 386 -3.17 -2.48 20.29
N ARG A 387 -2.32 -2.08 21.24
CA ARG A 387 -2.24 -0.68 21.70
C ARG A 387 -1.45 0.13 20.67
N ASP A 388 -1.65 1.44 20.62
CA ASP A 388 -0.97 2.32 19.66
C ASP A 388 0.58 2.17 19.72
N GLU A 389 1.13 2.03 20.92
CA GLU A 389 2.56 1.83 21.15
C GLU A 389 3.10 0.49 20.63
N ASP A 390 2.24 -0.54 20.48
CA ASP A 390 2.63 -1.87 20.04
C ASP A 390 2.95 -1.94 18.54
N TYR A 391 2.60 -0.92 17.75
CA TYR A 391 2.97 -0.80 16.33
C TYR A 391 4.40 -0.25 16.13
N TYR A 392 5.00 0.34 17.16
CA TYR A 392 6.39 0.80 17.15
C TYR A 392 7.33 -0.30 17.66
N ILE A 393 8.64 -0.10 17.47
CA ILE A 393 9.61 -1.06 18.01
C ILE A 393 9.61 -1.01 19.54
N HIS A 394 9.33 -2.14 20.15
CA HIS A 394 9.29 -2.33 21.61
C HIS A 394 9.80 -3.73 22.01
N ASP A 395 9.98 -3.95 23.30
CA ASP A 395 10.43 -5.25 23.84
C ASP A 395 9.43 -6.37 23.56
N ASN A 396 9.99 -7.52 23.15
CA ASN A 396 9.27 -8.77 22.92
C ASN A 396 8.25 -8.71 21.74
N MET A 397 8.40 -7.75 20.82
CA MET A 397 7.63 -7.74 19.59
C MET A 397 8.10 -8.82 18.61
N ASN A 398 7.28 -9.13 17.59
CA ASN A 398 7.75 -9.90 16.45
C ASN A 398 8.82 -9.10 15.69
N ALA A 399 9.93 -9.77 15.37
CA ALA A 399 11.03 -9.12 14.65
C ALA A 399 10.71 -8.95 13.15
N ASN A 400 9.84 -7.97 12.85
CA ASN A 400 9.47 -7.51 11.53
C ASN A 400 10.07 -6.12 11.35
N LEU A 401 11.27 -6.04 10.77
CA LEU A 401 12.12 -4.86 10.86
C LEU A 401 12.75 -4.52 9.50
N ASN A 402 12.98 -3.23 9.27
CA ASN A 402 13.87 -2.75 8.22
C ASN A 402 15.14 -2.16 8.81
N ILE A 403 16.26 -2.35 8.11
CA ILE A 403 17.51 -1.61 8.33
C ILE A 403 17.72 -0.71 7.12
N ILE A 404 17.86 0.59 7.36
CA ILE A 404 17.86 1.64 6.33
C ILE A 404 19.13 2.47 6.43
N ASP A 405 19.81 2.65 5.30
CA ASP A 405 20.89 3.65 5.15
C ASP A 405 20.33 4.90 4.49
N LEU A 406 20.03 5.92 5.30
CA LEU A 406 19.47 7.19 4.81
C LEU A 406 20.47 8.02 3.97
N LYS A 407 21.78 7.76 4.11
CA LYS A 407 22.82 8.49 3.38
C LYS A 407 23.19 7.85 2.04
N LYS A 408 22.85 6.58 1.86
CA LYS A 408 23.17 5.83 0.66
C LYS A 408 22.39 6.38 -0.54
N GLU A 409 23.13 6.97 -1.49
CA GLU A 409 22.59 7.41 -2.78
C GLU A 409 22.71 6.28 -3.81
N TYR A 410 21.70 6.16 -4.67
CA TYR A 410 21.70 5.25 -5.79
C TYR A 410 20.85 5.81 -6.94
N THR A 411 21.07 5.30 -8.14
CA THR A 411 20.26 5.65 -9.32
C THR A 411 19.24 4.53 -9.55
N VAL A 412 18.00 4.91 -9.83
CA VAL A 412 16.95 3.94 -10.18
C VAL A 412 17.28 3.27 -11.51
N ASP A 413 17.47 1.97 -11.47
CA ASP A 413 17.67 1.11 -12.65
C ASP A 413 16.59 0.03 -12.63
N THR A 414 15.61 0.17 -13.53
CA THR A 414 14.48 -0.77 -13.59
C THR A 414 14.90 -2.16 -14.05
N SER A 415 16.06 -2.33 -14.67
CA SER A 415 16.59 -3.66 -15.06
C SER A 415 16.88 -4.51 -13.81
N GLU A 416 17.19 -3.87 -12.66
CA GLU A 416 17.47 -4.53 -11.40
C GLU A 416 16.21 -4.87 -10.60
N PHE A 417 15.02 -4.35 -10.96
CA PHE A 417 13.78 -4.62 -10.21
C PHE A 417 13.47 -6.12 -10.19
N LEU A 418 12.96 -6.59 -9.07
CA LEU A 418 12.52 -7.97 -8.88
C LEU A 418 11.10 -8.20 -9.39
N SER A 419 10.27 -7.13 -9.43
CA SER A 419 8.99 -7.16 -10.12
C SER A 419 9.16 -7.52 -11.60
N LYS A 420 8.23 -8.26 -12.16
CA LYS A 420 8.18 -8.50 -13.62
C LYS A 420 7.90 -7.23 -14.40
N GLY A 421 7.05 -6.36 -13.86
CA GLY A 421 6.83 -5.02 -14.42
C GLY A 421 8.04 -4.13 -14.23
N LYS A 422 8.35 -3.32 -15.27
CA LYS A 422 9.51 -2.42 -15.26
C LYS A 422 9.13 -0.94 -15.53
N ALA A 423 7.85 -0.69 -15.78
CA ALA A 423 7.41 0.64 -16.18
C ALA A 423 7.23 1.56 -14.96
N THR A 424 8.15 2.49 -14.78
CA THR A 424 8.07 3.57 -13.80
C THR A 424 8.56 4.88 -14.42
N PRO A 425 7.94 6.03 -14.10
CA PRO A 425 8.43 7.33 -14.56
C PRO A 425 9.78 7.74 -13.94
N PHE A 426 10.20 7.08 -12.86
CA PHE A 426 11.39 7.43 -12.06
C PHE A 426 12.69 6.77 -12.51
N GLU A 427 12.71 6.08 -13.66
CA GLU A 427 13.93 5.51 -14.25
C GLU A 427 15.05 6.54 -14.40
N GLY A 428 16.23 6.23 -13.91
CA GLY A 428 17.42 7.11 -13.96
C GLY A 428 17.45 8.19 -12.88
N GLU A 429 16.47 8.26 -12.00
CA GLU A 429 16.44 9.22 -10.90
C GLU A 429 17.42 8.85 -9.79
N LYS A 430 18.07 9.85 -9.20
CA LYS A 430 18.96 9.67 -8.04
C LYS A 430 18.18 9.81 -6.75
N LEU A 431 18.18 8.76 -5.96
CA LEU A 431 17.45 8.68 -4.70
C LEU A 431 18.39 8.40 -3.54
N ARG A 432 17.96 8.79 -2.33
CA ARG A 432 18.58 8.46 -1.04
C ARG A 432 17.63 7.66 -0.15
N GLY A 433 18.19 7.07 0.90
CA GLY A 433 17.41 6.27 1.83
C GLY A 433 17.18 4.85 1.31
N LYS A 434 18.26 4.06 1.22
CA LYS A 434 18.20 2.70 0.70
C LYS A 434 17.86 1.69 1.79
N ILE A 435 16.92 0.78 1.53
CA ILE A 435 16.69 -0.40 2.36
C ILE A 435 17.88 -1.34 2.18
N VAL A 436 18.59 -1.62 3.27
CA VAL A 436 19.75 -2.53 3.23
C VAL A 436 19.44 -3.91 3.75
N ARG A 437 18.38 -4.05 4.55
CA ARG A 437 17.91 -5.37 4.99
C ARG A 437 16.43 -5.29 5.40
N THR A 438 15.68 -6.32 5.04
CA THR A 438 14.30 -6.54 5.50
C THR A 438 14.23 -7.86 6.25
N ILE A 439 13.65 -7.82 7.44
CA ILE A 439 13.56 -8.96 8.37
C ILE A 439 12.06 -9.21 8.63
N LEU A 440 11.62 -10.44 8.46
CA LEU A 440 10.27 -10.90 8.80
C LEU A 440 10.35 -12.11 9.74
N ASN A 441 9.66 -12.03 10.88
CA ASN A 441 9.66 -13.07 11.91
C ASN A 441 11.10 -13.51 12.29
N GLY A 442 12.01 -12.54 12.42
CA GLY A 442 13.40 -12.76 12.80
C GLY A 442 14.31 -13.32 11.70
N LYS A 443 13.79 -13.52 10.49
CA LYS A 443 14.56 -14.01 9.34
C LYS A 443 14.78 -12.91 8.32
N THR A 444 16.01 -12.78 7.83
CA THR A 444 16.29 -11.89 6.69
C THR A 444 15.60 -12.44 5.45
N ILE A 445 14.68 -11.67 4.87
CA ILE A 445 13.97 -11.98 3.61
C ILE A 445 14.51 -11.20 2.42
N TRP A 446 15.22 -10.10 2.69
CA TRP A 446 15.96 -9.30 1.71
C TRP A 446 17.25 -8.75 2.32
N LYS A 447 18.30 -8.68 1.51
CA LYS A 447 19.58 -8.03 1.85
C LYS A 447 20.19 -7.45 0.57
N ASP A 448 20.61 -6.16 0.65
CA ASP A 448 21.31 -5.45 -0.43
C ASP A 448 22.77 -5.92 -0.59
#